data_505cd7c465b682fa1e1b62fbf161a4a4
#
_entry.id   505cd7c465b682fa1e1b62fbf161a4a4
#
_cell.length_a   1.000
_cell.length_b   1.000
_cell.length_c   1.000
_cell.angle_alpha   90.00
_cell.angle_beta   90.00
_cell.angle_gamma   90.00
#
_symmetry.space_group_name_H-M   'P 1'
#
loop_
_entity.id
_entity.type
_entity.pdbx_description
1 polymer ?
#
loop_
_entity_poly.entity_id
_entity_poly.type
_entity_poly.pdbx_seq_one_letter_code
_entity_poly.pdbx_strand_id
1 'polypeptide(L)'
;GPPGVGKTSAARLALEAAKKLKFTPFDEDSRFVEVDGTTLRWDPREITNPLLGSVHDPIYQGSKRDLAEVGIPEPKTGLVTEAHGGVLFIDEIGELDDILQNKLLKVLEDKRVEFSSSYYDPDDENIPEYIRYLFEKGAPADFVLIGATTKDPSQINPALRSRCTEVYFEPLSSNDIKGIVD
;
A
#
# COMPACT_ATOMS: atom_id res chain seq x y z
N GLY A 1 0.45 -8.95 -18.46
CA GLY A 1 1.54 -9.46 -19.32
C GLY A 1 2.28 -10.64 -18.70
N PRO A 2 3.07 -11.42 -19.47
CA PRO A 2 3.77 -12.59 -18.97
C PRO A 2 4.79 -12.25 -17.85
N PRO A 3 5.25 -13.24 -17.06
CA PRO A 3 6.28 -13.02 -16.05
C PRO A 3 7.64 -12.70 -16.70
N GLY A 4 8.51 -12.01 -15.98
CA GLY A 4 9.90 -11.77 -16.41
C GLY A 4 10.11 -10.76 -17.55
N VAL A 5 9.09 -10.00 -17.93
CA VAL A 5 9.17 -9.00 -19.02
C VAL A 5 9.55 -7.58 -18.53
N GLY A 6 10.00 -7.44 -17.31
CA GLY A 6 10.51 -6.16 -16.79
C GLY A 6 9.46 -5.17 -16.28
N LYS A 7 8.24 -5.61 -15.93
CA LYS A 7 7.17 -4.73 -15.43
C LYS A 7 7.60 -3.88 -14.23
N THR A 8 8.21 -4.49 -13.23
CA THR A 8 8.69 -3.80 -12.03
C THR A 8 9.79 -2.79 -12.36
N SER A 9 10.76 -3.19 -13.19
CA SER A 9 11.86 -2.31 -13.61
C SER A 9 11.35 -1.12 -14.40
N ALA A 10 10.40 -1.32 -15.30
CA ALA A 10 9.76 -0.24 -16.07
C ALA A 10 9.03 0.74 -15.15
N ALA A 11 8.30 0.25 -14.15
CA ALA A 11 7.59 1.09 -13.18
C ALA A 11 8.57 1.93 -12.33
N ARG A 12 9.68 1.35 -11.86
CA ARG A 12 10.74 2.08 -11.13
C ARG A 12 11.37 3.18 -11.99
N LEU A 13 11.73 2.85 -13.22
CA LEU A 13 12.32 3.82 -14.14
C LEU A 13 11.34 4.95 -14.48
N ALA A 14 10.05 4.64 -14.60
CA ALA A 14 9.02 5.64 -14.83
C ALA A 14 8.93 6.64 -13.67
N LEU A 15 8.98 6.17 -12.41
CA LEU A 15 9.03 7.07 -11.25
C LEU A 15 10.28 7.94 -11.26
N GLU A 16 11.46 7.35 -11.49
CA GLU A 16 12.72 8.12 -11.53
C GLU A 16 12.73 9.17 -12.66
N ALA A 17 12.10 8.86 -13.79
CA ALA A 17 11.92 9.84 -14.86
C ALA A 17 10.92 10.93 -14.46
N ALA A 18 9.81 10.55 -13.82
CA ALA A 18 8.77 11.48 -13.38
C ALA A 18 9.26 12.48 -12.33
N LYS A 19 10.15 12.08 -11.41
CA LYS A 19 10.77 12.96 -10.41
C LYS A 19 11.51 14.16 -11.03
N LYS A 20 11.98 14.03 -12.26
CA LYS A 20 12.73 15.07 -12.99
C LYS A 20 11.83 16.05 -13.73
N LEU A 21 10.53 15.78 -13.80
CA LEU A 21 9.57 16.61 -14.52
C LEU A 21 8.94 17.65 -13.59
N LYS A 22 8.76 18.88 -14.11
CA LYS A 22 8.24 20.01 -13.30
C LYS A 22 6.77 19.93 -12.91
N PHE A 23 5.98 19.08 -13.58
CA PHE A 23 4.52 19.03 -13.44
C PHE A 23 4.03 17.65 -12.97
N THR A 24 4.79 16.99 -12.12
CA THR A 24 4.41 15.73 -11.51
C THR A 24 4.19 15.90 -10.02
N PRO A 25 3.39 15.04 -9.38
CA PRO A 25 3.22 15.03 -7.93
C PRO A 25 4.43 14.44 -7.19
N PHE A 26 5.47 13.99 -7.92
CA PHE A 26 6.64 13.34 -7.38
C PHE A 26 7.82 14.30 -7.20
N ASP A 27 8.62 14.05 -6.18
CA ASP A 27 9.86 14.74 -5.87
C ASP A 27 10.98 13.72 -5.56
N GLU A 28 12.14 14.22 -5.13
CA GLU A 28 13.29 13.37 -4.80
C GLU A 28 13.01 12.39 -3.66
N ASP A 29 12.11 12.76 -2.72
CA ASP A 29 11.74 11.94 -1.57
C ASP A 29 10.64 10.92 -1.87
N SER A 30 10.04 10.97 -3.06
CA SER A 30 8.99 10.03 -3.47
C SER A 30 9.51 8.60 -3.52
N ARG A 31 8.87 7.72 -2.74
CA ARG A 31 9.26 6.32 -2.59
C ARG A 31 8.58 5.43 -3.61
N PHE A 32 9.29 4.37 -3.98
CA PHE A 32 8.74 3.22 -4.68
C PHE A 32 8.61 2.07 -3.69
N VAL A 33 7.39 1.84 -3.20
CA VAL A 33 7.08 0.77 -2.26
C VAL A 33 6.56 -0.42 -3.05
N GLU A 34 7.22 -1.56 -2.93
CA GLU A 34 6.92 -2.79 -3.67
C GLU A 34 6.44 -3.87 -2.72
N VAL A 35 5.39 -4.57 -3.12
CA VAL A 35 4.86 -5.73 -2.40
C VAL A 35 4.33 -6.77 -3.38
N ASP A 36 4.44 -8.04 -2.97
CA ASP A 36 3.85 -9.17 -3.69
C ASP A 36 2.43 -9.41 -3.16
N GLY A 37 1.43 -9.28 -4.03
CA GLY A 37 0.02 -9.49 -3.69
C GLY A 37 -0.29 -10.92 -3.22
N THR A 38 0.53 -11.90 -3.59
CA THR A 38 0.37 -13.29 -3.12
C THR A 38 0.67 -13.46 -1.63
N THR A 39 1.44 -12.53 -1.04
CA THR A 39 1.81 -12.56 0.38
C THR A 39 0.82 -11.82 1.28
N LEU A 40 -0.04 -10.99 0.70
CA LEU A 40 -1.02 -10.21 1.43
C LEU A 40 -2.30 -11.01 1.64
N ARG A 41 -2.73 -11.11 2.90
CA ARG A 41 -4.00 -11.76 3.27
C ARG A 41 -4.78 -10.89 4.24
N TRP A 42 -6.09 -10.93 4.11
CA TRP A 42 -6.98 -10.33 5.08
C TRP A 42 -7.04 -11.18 6.35
N ASP A 43 -6.72 -10.59 7.51
CA ASP A 43 -6.95 -11.20 8.82
C ASP A 43 -8.19 -10.55 9.45
N PRO A 44 -9.28 -11.32 9.69
CA PRO A 44 -10.49 -10.79 10.33
C PRO A 44 -10.25 -10.22 11.73
N ARG A 45 -9.19 -10.67 12.39
CA ARG A 45 -8.82 -10.17 13.73
C ARG A 45 -8.07 -8.84 13.68
N GLU A 46 -7.67 -8.40 12.49
CA GLU A 46 -6.94 -7.15 12.23
C GLU A 46 -5.67 -6.95 13.07
N ILE A 47 -5.13 -8.02 13.66
CA ILE A 47 -3.91 -7.95 14.49
C ILE A 47 -2.72 -7.53 13.65
N THR A 48 -2.67 -7.98 12.40
CA THR A 48 -1.63 -7.60 11.45
C THR A 48 -2.23 -7.34 10.07
N ASN A 49 -2.07 -6.13 9.57
CA ASN A 49 -2.40 -5.77 8.21
C ASN A 49 -1.24 -4.98 7.60
N PRO A 50 -0.30 -5.66 6.91
CA PRO A 50 0.87 -5.00 6.34
C PRO A 50 0.52 -3.92 5.32
N LEU A 51 -0.56 -4.10 4.57
CA LEU A 51 -0.93 -3.17 3.51
C LEU A 51 -1.50 -1.85 4.07
N LEU A 52 -2.51 -1.95 4.92
CA LEU A 52 -3.26 -0.79 5.40
C LEU A 52 -2.80 -0.27 6.76
N GLY A 53 -2.17 -1.12 7.53
CA GLY A 53 -1.89 -0.89 8.94
C GLY A 53 -2.93 -1.56 9.83
N SER A 54 -2.70 -1.49 11.13
CA SER A 54 -3.52 -2.18 12.13
C SER A 54 -3.52 -1.41 13.45
N VAL A 55 -4.45 -1.74 14.34
CA VAL A 55 -4.44 -1.26 15.72
C VAL A 55 -4.07 -2.40 16.64
N HIS A 56 -3.03 -2.20 17.44
CA HIS A 56 -2.62 -3.13 18.47
C HIS A 56 -3.30 -2.73 19.78
N ASP A 57 -4.33 -3.45 20.14
CA ASP A 57 -5.02 -3.25 21.41
C ASP A 57 -4.14 -3.65 22.60
N PRO A 58 -4.34 -3.08 23.81
CA PRO A 58 -3.47 -3.31 24.95
C PRO A 58 -3.22 -4.77 25.30
N ILE A 59 -4.21 -5.63 25.09
CA ILE A 59 -4.10 -7.07 25.36
C ILE A 59 -3.17 -7.84 24.40
N TYR A 60 -2.82 -7.23 23.24
CA TYR A 60 -1.98 -7.83 22.20
C TYR A 60 -0.62 -7.14 22.03
N GLN A 61 -0.32 -6.14 22.82
CA GLN A 61 0.93 -5.37 22.71
C GLN A 61 2.11 -6.16 23.29
N GLY A 62 2.78 -6.93 22.42
CA GLY A 62 3.92 -7.75 22.82
C GLY A 62 5.25 -7.01 23.01
N SER A 63 5.42 -5.81 22.44
CA SER A 63 6.70 -5.11 22.35
C SER A 63 6.78 -3.75 23.06
N LYS A 64 5.66 -3.12 23.39
CA LYS A 64 5.60 -1.85 24.12
C LYS A 64 4.81 -2.02 25.43
N ARG A 65 5.46 -2.62 26.40
CA ARG A 65 4.86 -2.89 27.71
C ARG A 65 4.26 -1.64 28.36
N ASP A 66 4.92 -0.50 28.22
CA ASP A 66 4.50 0.76 28.84
C ASP A 66 3.11 1.21 28.39
N LEU A 67 2.81 1.11 27.10
CA LEU A 67 1.48 1.45 26.57
C LEU A 67 0.42 0.41 26.95
N ALA A 68 0.78 -0.88 26.93
CA ALA A 68 -0.11 -1.95 27.31
C ALA A 68 -0.49 -1.87 28.80
N GLU A 69 0.47 -1.51 29.67
CA GLU A 69 0.26 -1.34 31.12
C GLU A 69 -0.70 -0.20 31.44
N VAL A 70 -0.72 0.86 30.62
CA VAL A 70 -1.66 1.98 30.77
C VAL A 70 -2.93 1.84 29.95
N GLY A 71 -3.10 0.72 29.23
CA GLY A 71 -4.31 0.42 28.47
C GLY A 71 -4.50 1.23 27.18
N ILE A 72 -3.43 1.77 26.60
CA ILE A 72 -3.47 2.60 25.38
C ILE A 72 -3.34 1.73 24.12
N PRO A 73 -4.30 1.77 23.19
CA PRO A 73 -4.17 1.11 21.89
C PRO A 73 -3.15 1.83 21.01
N GLU A 74 -2.36 1.07 20.23
CA GLU A 74 -1.32 1.63 19.36
C GLU A 74 -1.61 1.37 17.88
N PRO A 75 -1.92 2.41 17.07
CA PRO A 75 -2.00 2.29 15.63
C PRO A 75 -0.62 2.05 15.03
N LYS A 76 -0.57 1.14 14.05
CA LYS A 76 0.59 0.86 13.21
C LYS A 76 0.25 1.21 11.78
N THR A 77 1.03 2.05 11.15
CA THR A 77 0.86 2.39 9.73
C THR A 77 1.33 1.25 8.82
N GLY A 78 0.72 1.17 7.63
CA GLY A 78 1.04 0.15 6.65
C GLY A 78 1.76 0.68 5.42
N LEU A 79 1.88 -0.17 4.39
CA LEU A 79 2.57 0.13 3.14
C LEU A 79 1.93 1.28 2.36
N VAL A 80 0.62 1.45 2.43
CA VAL A 80 -0.08 2.58 1.77
C VAL A 80 0.37 3.93 2.34
N THR A 81 0.66 4.01 3.64
CA THR A 81 1.20 5.22 4.27
C THR A 81 2.69 5.38 3.95
N GLU A 82 3.45 4.30 3.90
CA GLU A 82 4.85 4.34 3.46
C GLU A 82 4.98 4.86 2.04
N ALA A 83 4.02 4.52 1.15
CA ALA A 83 3.97 4.97 -0.23
C ALA A 83 3.43 6.39 -0.41
N HIS A 84 2.98 7.06 0.65
CA HIS A 84 2.44 8.42 0.57
C HIS A 84 3.41 9.37 -0.14
N GLY A 85 2.91 10.10 -1.13
CA GLY A 85 3.72 10.98 -1.99
C GLY A 85 4.54 10.27 -3.07
N GLY A 86 4.41 8.96 -3.20
CA GLY A 86 5.15 8.14 -4.16
C GLY A 86 4.29 7.11 -4.87
N VAL A 87 4.85 5.92 -5.06
CA VAL A 87 4.23 4.80 -5.78
C VAL A 87 4.12 3.59 -4.88
N LEU A 88 2.94 2.98 -4.86
CA LEU A 88 2.72 1.62 -4.37
C LEU A 88 2.64 0.67 -5.57
N PHE A 89 3.64 -0.20 -5.70
CA PHE A 89 3.67 -1.25 -6.72
C PHE A 89 3.26 -2.58 -6.10
N ILE A 90 2.17 -3.14 -6.59
CA ILE A 90 1.68 -4.46 -6.16
C ILE A 90 1.89 -5.45 -7.31
N ASP A 91 2.87 -6.33 -7.16
CA ASP A 91 3.02 -7.46 -8.08
C ASP A 91 1.93 -8.50 -7.80
N GLU A 92 1.42 -9.13 -8.85
CA GLU A 92 0.29 -10.05 -8.78
C GLU A 92 -0.92 -9.46 -8.01
N ILE A 93 -1.33 -8.25 -8.37
CA ILE A 93 -2.45 -7.54 -7.73
C ILE A 93 -3.77 -8.33 -7.80
N GLY A 94 -3.93 -9.15 -8.83
CA GLY A 94 -5.10 -10.02 -8.99
C GLY A 94 -5.20 -11.15 -7.96
N GLU A 95 -4.15 -11.39 -7.16
CA GLU A 95 -4.14 -12.38 -6.07
C GLU A 95 -4.60 -11.81 -4.73
N LEU A 96 -4.83 -10.48 -4.63
CA LEU A 96 -5.39 -9.89 -3.42
C LEU A 96 -6.81 -10.42 -3.16
N ASP A 97 -7.12 -10.68 -1.90
CA ASP A 97 -8.48 -10.98 -1.47
C ASP A 97 -9.44 -9.82 -1.83
N ASP A 98 -10.68 -10.12 -2.17
CA ASP A 98 -11.69 -9.11 -2.53
C ASP A 98 -11.87 -8.05 -1.44
N ILE A 99 -11.79 -8.45 -0.17
CA ILE A 99 -11.88 -7.53 0.96
C ILE A 99 -10.72 -6.53 0.94
N LEU A 100 -9.48 -6.99 0.72
CA LEU A 100 -8.31 -6.12 0.61
C LEU A 100 -8.39 -5.21 -0.61
N GLN A 101 -8.87 -5.71 -1.75
CA GLN A 101 -9.08 -4.90 -2.94
C GLN A 101 -10.09 -3.76 -2.69
N ASN A 102 -11.21 -4.05 -2.03
CA ASN A 102 -12.22 -3.04 -1.68
C ASN A 102 -11.68 -2.01 -0.69
N LYS A 103 -10.92 -2.44 0.32
CA LYS A 103 -10.26 -1.53 1.27
C LYS A 103 -9.21 -0.66 0.60
N LEU A 104 -8.44 -1.21 -0.32
CA LEU A 104 -7.47 -0.46 -1.12
C LEU A 104 -8.15 0.62 -1.98
N LEU A 105 -9.28 0.30 -2.60
CA LEU A 105 -10.09 1.26 -3.36
C LEU A 105 -10.55 2.41 -2.49
N LYS A 106 -11.01 2.13 -1.26
CA LYS A 106 -11.41 3.17 -0.31
C LYS A 106 -10.24 4.08 0.05
N VAL A 107 -9.05 3.53 0.29
CA VAL A 107 -7.85 4.32 0.56
C VAL A 107 -7.47 5.22 -0.62
N LEU A 108 -7.57 4.72 -1.86
CA LEU A 108 -7.33 5.52 -3.07
C LEU A 108 -8.30 6.70 -3.20
N GLU A 109 -9.55 6.54 -2.75
CA GLU A 109 -10.55 7.61 -2.75
C GLU A 109 -10.31 8.63 -1.63
N ASP A 110 -10.11 8.13 -0.40
CA ASP A 110 -10.00 8.97 0.80
C ASP A 110 -8.60 9.57 0.98
N LYS A 111 -7.58 8.99 0.34
CA LYS A 111 -6.15 9.36 0.43
C LYS A 111 -5.60 9.28 1.84
N ARG A 112 -6.22 8.46 2.67
CA ARG A 112 -5.85 8.20 4.07
C ARG A 112 -6.41 6.87 4.55
N VAL A 113 -5.84 6.37 5.66
CA VAL A 113 -6.33 5.23 6.41
C VAL A 113 -6.86 5.71 7.75
N GLU A 114 -8.07 5.29 8.12
CA GLU A 114 -8.66 5.55 9.43
C GLU A 114 -8.36 4.40 10.38
N PHE A 115 -8.11 4.73 11.64
CA PHE A 115 -7.94 3.76 12.73
C PHE A 115 -9.06 3.89 13.74
N SER A 116 -9.48 2.76 14.29
CA SER A 116 -10.48 2.73 15.36
C SER A 116 -10.15 1.62 16.36
N SER A 117 -10.45 1.87 17.62
CA SER A 117 -10.35 0.90 18.69
C SER A 117 -11.37 1.22 19.78
N SER A 118 -12.01 0.19 20.35
CA SER A 118 -12.88 0.33 21.51
C SER A 118 -12.10 0.72 22.79
N TYR A 119 -10.79 0.58 22.79
CA TYR A 119 -9.90 0.98 23.89
C TYR A 119 -9.42 2.43 23.79
N TYR A 120 -9.73 3.12 22.69
CA TYR A 120 -9.35 4.51 22.55
C TYR A 120 -10.32 5.43 23.28
N ASP A 121 -9.82 6.16 24.27
CA ASP A 121 -10.56 7.19 25.00
C ASP A 121 -9.98 8.57 24.64
N PRO A 122 -10.72 9.41 23.88
CA PRO A 122 -10.22 10.73 23.48
C PRO A 122 -9.97 11.68 24.67
N ASP A 123 -10.56 11.41 25.83
CA ASP A 123 -10.42 12.23 27.04
C ASP A 123 -9.26 11.78 27.93
N ASP A 124 -8.59 10.67 27.61
CA ASP A 124 -7.42 10.20 28.37
C ASP A 124 -6.19 11.08 28.06
N GLU A 125 -5.79 11.86 29.04
CA GLU A 125 -4.61 12.77 28.93
C GLU A 125 -3.28 12.03 28.82
N ASN A 126 -3.21 10.73 29.13
CA ASN A 126 -1.99 9.93 29.05
C ASN A 126 -1.68 9.46 27.63
N ILE A 127 -2.63 9.62 26.68
CA ILE A 127 -2.43 9.20 25.30
C ILE A 127 -1.39 10.11 24.63
N PRO A 128 -0.29 9.55 24.09
CA PRO A 128 0.69 10.33 23.33
C PRO A 128 0.04 11.06 22.15
N GLU A 129 0.49 12.28 21.87
CA GLU A 129 -0.10 13.14 20.85
C GLU A 129 -0.11 12.48 19.45
N TYR A 130 0.95 11.75 19.08
CA TYR A 130 1.03 11.04 17.81
C TYR A 130 -0.02 9.94 17.68
N ILE A 131 -0.36 9.23 18.76
CA ILE A 131 -1.43 8.22 18.78
C ILE A 131 -2.78 8.89 18.64
N ARG A 132 -3.02 9.96 19.39
CA ARG A 132 -4.25 10.76 19.30
C ARG A 132 -4.46 11.25 17.86
N TYR A 133 -3.42 11.80 17.24
CA TYR A 133 -3.47 12.27 15.85
C TYR A 133 -3.89 11.14 14.90
N LEU A 134 -3.32 9.94 15.03
CA LEU A 134 -3.65 8.80 14.17
C LEU A 134 -5.10 8.35 14.31
N PHE A 135 -5.66 8.37 15.52
CA PHE A 135 -7.08 8.05 15.73
C PHE A 135 -8.01 9.14 15.22
N GLU A 136 -7.66 10.40 15.38
CA GLU A 136 -8.52 11.53 15.01
C GLU A 136 -8.43 11.89 13.52
N LYS A 137 -7.24 11.83 12.94
CA LYS A 137 -6.96 12.26 11.57
C LYS A 137 -6.67 11.12 10.60
N GLY A 138 -6.32 9.94 11.10
CA GLY A 138 -5.83 8.83 10.29
C GLY A 138 -4.39 9.02 9.83
N ALA A 139 -3.89 8.06 9.05
CA ALA A 139 -2.58 8.11 8.42
C ALA A 139 -2.71 8.52 6.95
N PRO A 140 -1.84 9.41 6.44
CA PRO A 140 -1.88 9.84 5.06
C PRO A 140 -1.51 8.68 4.13
N ALA A 141 -2.20 8.57 2.99
CA ALA A 141 -1.98 7.53 2.00
C ALA A 141 -2.39 8.02 0.59
N ASP A 142 -1.79 9.13 0.15
CA ASP A 142 -1.95 9.65 -1.21
C ASP A 142 -0.78 9.17 -2.06
N PHE A 143 -1.02 8.18 -2.90
CA PHE A 143 0.00 7.52 -3.72
C PHE A 143 -0.56 7.15 -5.09
N VAL A 144 0.33 6.90 -6.04
CA VAL A 144 -0.03 6.28 -7.33
C VAL A 144 0.05 4.76 -7.19
N LEU A 145 -1.04 4.06 -7.49
CA LEU A 145 -1.07 2.61 -7.51
C LEU A 145 -0.62 2.09 -8.87
N ILE A 146 0.35 1.20 -8.86
CA ILE A 146 0.73 0.40 -10.04
C ILE A 146 0.53 -1.07 -9.70
N GLY A 147 -0.41 -1.72 -10.37
CA GLY A 147 -0.65 -3.16 -10.24
C GLY A 147 -0.08 -3.92 -11.43
N ALA A 148 0.74 -4.93 -11.16
CA ALA A 148 1.17 -5.88 -12.18
C ALA A 148 0.42 -7.20 -12.02
N THR A 149 0.14 -7.87 -13.11
CA THR A 149 -0.52 -9.18 -13.09
C THR A 149 -0.15 -9.99 -14.33
N THR A 150 -0.11 -11.32 -14.15
CA THR A 150 -0.05 -12.29 -15.25
C THR A 150 -1.44 -12.76 -15.67
N LYS A 151 -2.47 -12.44 -14.88
CA LYS A 151 -3.86 -12.84 -15.14
C LYS A 151 -4.46 -12.08 -16.32
N ASP A 152 -5.48 -12.70 -16.93
CA ASP A 152 -6.33 -12.01 -17.91
C ASP A 152 -7.06 -10.82 -17.24
N PRO A 153 -7.20 -9.68 -17.93
CA PRO A 153 -7.90 -8.52 -17.38
C PRO A 153 -9.32 -8.80 -16.88
N SER A 154 -10.02 -9.79 -17.46
CA SER A 154 -11.35 -10.19 -17.01
C SER A 154 -11.39 -10.81 -15.61
N GLN A 155 -10.24 -11.26 -15.11
CA GLN A 155 -10.09 -11.87 -13.78
C GLN A 155 -9.73 -10.84 -12.68
N ILE A 156 -9.53 -9.58 -13.05
CA ILE A 156 -9.27 -8.49 -12.12
C ILE A 156 -10.60 -7.89 -11.66
N ASN A 157 -10.67 -7.51 -10.38
CA ASN A 157 -11.85 -6.84 -9.83
C ASN A 157 -12.26 -5.65 -10.72
N PRO A 158 -13.51 -5.63 -11.24
CA PRO A 158 -13.96 -4.59 -12.17
C PRO A 158 -13.86 -3.17 -11.59
N ALA A 159 -14.09 -2.99 -10.30
CA ALA A 159 -14.01 -1.68 -9.64
C ALA A 159 -12.57 -1.17 -9.58
N LEU A 160 -11.60 -2.05 -9.37
CA LEU A 160 -10.19 -1.71 -9.43
C LEU A 160 -9.77 -1.39 -10.86
N ARG A 161 -10.13 -2.26 -11.80
CA ARG A 161 -9.79 -2.12 -13.21
C ARG A 161 -10.35 -0.83 -13.83
N SER A 162 -11.57 -0.44 -13.49
CA SER A 162 -12.20 0.79 -14.01
C SER A 162 -11.49 2.08 -13.59
N ARG A 163 -10.67 2.04 -12.55
CA ARG A 163 -9.88 3.17 -12.06
C ARG A 163 -8.44 3.20 -12.57
N CYS A 164 -8.04 2.19 -13.33
CA CYS A 164 -6.67 2.04 -13.82
C CYS A 164 -6.59 2.26 -15.34
N THR A 165 -5.47 2.78 -15.78
CA THR A 165 -5.06 2.73 -17.18
C THR A 165 -4.31 1.42 -17.41
N GLU A 166 -4.72 0.68 -18.42
CA GLU A 166 -4.11 -0.61 -18.75
C GLU A 166 -2.89 -0.44 -19.66
N VAL A 167 -1.79 -1.08 -19.27
CA VAL A 167 -0.56 -1.15 -20.07
C VAL A 167 -0.22 -2.61 -20.30
N TYR A 168 -0.07 -2.99 -21.55
CA TYR A 168 0.22 -4.38 -21.93
C TYR A 168 1.72 -4.57 -22.18
N PHE A 169 2.27 -5.62 -21.60
CA PHE A 169 3.62 -6.07 -21.85
C PHE A 169 3.55 -7.36 -22.65
N GLU A 170 4.27 -7.38 -23.75
CA GLU A 170 4.42 -8.56 -24.61
C GLU A 170 5.64 -9.39 -24.19
N PRO A 171 5.72 -10.68 -24.56
CA PRO A 171 6.93 -11.47 -24.40
C PRO A 171 8.12 -10.79 -25.07
N LEU A 172 9.29 -10.81 -24.43
CA LEU A 172 10.51 -10.27 -25.01
C LEU A 172 10.91 -11.07 -26.24
N SER A 173 11.22 -10.37 -27.32
CA SER A 173 11.80 -10.98 -28.51
C SER A 173 13.31 -11.23 -28.31
N SER A 174 13.90 -12.07 -29.16
CA SER A 174 15.35 -12.33 -29.12
C SER A 174 16.20 -11.05 -29.32
N ASN A 175 15.64 -10.06 -30.04
CA ASN A 175 16.32 -8.78 -30.24
C ASN A 175 16.23 -7.89 -28.98
N ASP A 176 15.09 -7.92 -28.27
CA ASP A 176 14.93 -7.19 -27.02
C ASP A 176 15.92 -7.71 -25.95
N ILE A 177 16.05 -9.04 -25.87
CA ILE A 177 16.99 -9.69 -24.94
C ILE A 177 18.45 -9.26 -25.21
N LYS A 178 18.85 -9.19 -26.48
CA LYS A 178 20.19 -8.72 -26.84
C LYS A 178 20.43 -7.27 -26.42
N GLY A 179 19.47 -6.40 -26.61
CA GLY A 179 19.59 -4.99 -26.19
C GLY A 179 19.60 -4.75 -24.67
N ILE A 180 19.22 -5.74 -23.86
CA ILE A 180 19.29 -5.65 -22.39
C ILE A 180 20.64 -6.11 -21.85
N VAL A 181 21.33 -7.00 -22.58
CA VAL A 181 22.60 -7.62 -22.18
C VAL A 181 23.81 -6.77 -22.58
N ASP A 182 23.66 -5.90 -23.57
CA ASP A 182 24.68 -4.93 -24.00
C ASP A 182 24.61 -3.63 -23.16
#